data_aead699655edb802d7e2904764a09413
#
_entry.id   aead699655edb802d7e2904764a09413
#
_cell.length_a   1.000
_cell.length_b   1.000
_cell.length_c   1.000
_cell.angle_alpha   90.00
_cell.angle_beta   90.00
_cell.angle_gamma   90.00
#
_symmetry.space_group_name_H-M   'P 1'
#
loop_
_entity.id
_entity.type
_entity.pdbx_description
1 polymer ?
#
loop_
_entity_poly.entity_id
_entity_poly.type
_entity_poly.pdbx_seq_one_letter_code
_entity_poly.pdbx_strand_id
1 'polypeptide(L)'
;CTTPMGPAAGPHTQLSQNIVASYLVGARFIELKTVQIMDHLEIAKPCIDARDEGYNVEWSTEYTLEKAYDEYLKAWIVLHMIESAMEGKVVEKPSFIFNMSCGYNLEGIKQEKMQIFIDSMIDAGKKPLFDEYINEAKALLDDGILEGSDWEGREECVRKTLDKISKNICPSVTVSTMHGCPPKEIEAICSYLLTEKKLDTFVKLNPTLLGYDTVRKVLDDLGFNYVVLKRESFEHDLQLSDAKAMLHRLVELAGKEGRKFGVKLTNTLGNVNPQDVLPGDERYGSGRILLPLSTRVALILSEEFNGTLPISYSGGVSALSVKELFEIGIHPITLATDMLHPGGYAKMKQLCEICKEAPEAWKKETIDVSRLRKFVEEVSSPKGIAGKEFRGTNSSKVGTPLSLFDCYVAPCVEACPIHQPIPEYVALAGEGRLAEALSLIYT
;
A
#
# COMPACT_ATOMS: atom_id res chain seq x y z
N CYS A 1 -12.56 -6.26 -9.08
CA CYS A 1 -11.99 -4.97 -8.69
C CYS A 1 -12.24 -3.95 -9.79
N THR A 2 -12.86 -2.83 -9.47
CA THR A 2 -13.18 -1.78 -10.44
C THR A 2 -12.10 -0.70 -10.55
N THR A 3 -11.25 -0.59 -9.52
CA THR A 3 -10.09 0.31 -9.50
C THR A 3 -8.91 -0.46 -8.89
N PRO A 4 -7.92 -0.94 -9.68
CA PRO A 4 -6.82 -1.76 -9.17
C PRO A 4 -5.79 -0.88 -8.44
N MET A 5 -6.28 -0.12 -7.46
CA MET A 5 -5.52 0.83 -6.66
C MET A 5 -6.03 0.87 -5.23
N GLY A 6 -5.13 1.12 -4.29
CA GLY A 6 -5.49 1.28 -2.90
C GLY A 6 -4.31 1.45 -1.95
N PRO A 7 -4.53 1.31 -0.64
CA PRO A 7 -3.47 1.40 0.34
C PRO A 7 -2.54 0.19 0.29
N ALA A 8 -1.22 0.44 0.46
CA ALA A 8 -0.23 -0.62 0.64
C ALA A 8 -0.31 -1.19 2.08
N ALA A 9 0.29 -2.37 2.27
CA ALA A 9 0.47 -2.97 3.59
C ALA A 9 1.27 -2.04 4.50
N GLY A 10 0.58 -1.30 5.34
CA GLY A 10 1.15 -0.25 6.18
C GLY A 10 0.15 0.24 7.25
N PRO A 11 0.38 1.42 7.85
CA PRO A 11 -0.49 1.96 8.91
C PRO A 11 -1.96 2.08 8.49
N HIS A 12 -2.23 2.36 7.21
CA HIS A 12 -3.57 2.57 6.66
C HIS A 12 -4.38 1.28 6.45
N THR A 13 -3.81 0.11 6.68
CA THR A 13 -4.48 -1.18 6.47
C THR A 13 -4.41 -2.09 7.69
N GLN A 14 -4.09 -1.53 8.86
CA GLN A 14 -4.07 -2.26 10.11
C GLN A 14 -5.43 -2.23 10.83
N LEU A 15 -6.19 -1.13 10.70
CA LEU A 15 -7.48 -0.91 11.34
C LEU A 15 -8.61 -0.97 10.33
N SER A 16 -9.73 -1.57 10.70
CA SER A 16 -10.95 -1.65 9.88
C SER A 16 -11.45 -0.28 9.42
N GLN A 17 -11.46 0.70 10.31
CA GLN A 17 -11.86 2.07 10.01
C GLN A 17 -11.02 2.73 8.91
N ASN A 18 -9.71 2.48 8.90
CA ASN A 18 -8.81 3.03 7.89
C ASN A 18 -8.99 2.33 6.53
N ILE A 19 -9.29 1.05 6.55
CA ILE A 19 -9.65 0.27 5.36
C ILE A 19 -10.95 0.81 4.76
N VAL A 20 -11.97 1.04 5.60
CA VAL A 20 -13.25 1.63 5.18
C VAL A 20 -13.05 3.03 4.61
N ALA A 21 -12.27 3.88 5.27
CA ALA A 21 -11.96 5.22 4.75
C ALA A 21 -11.27 5.16 3.38
N SER A 22 -10.33 4.23 3.17
CA SER A 22 -9.69 4.01 1.88
C SER A 22 -10.69 3.61 0.79
N TYR A 23 -11.63 2.72 1.11
CA TYR A 23 -12.69 2.31 0.18
C TYR A 23 -13.59 3.47 -0.22
N LEU A 24 -14.03 4.28 0.75
CA LEU A 24 -14.93 5.41 0.52
C LEU A 24 -14.33 6.47 -0.41
N VAL A 25 -13.03 6.64 -0.42
CA VAL A 25 -12.32 7.54 -1.33
C VAL A 25 -11.94 6.91 -2.69
N GLY A 26 -12.39 5.69 -2.95
CA GLY A 26 -12.29 5.06 -4.28
C GLY A 26 -11.33 3.88 -4.39
N ALA A 27 -10.57 3.53 -3.34
CA ALA A 27 -9.72 2.36 -3.35
C ALA A 27 -10.54 1.07 -3.50
N ARG A 28 -10.04 0.13 -4.32
CA ARG A 28 -10.69 -1.17 -4.56
C ARG A 28 -9.72 -2.35 -4.48
N PHE A 29 -8.44 -2.09 -4.37
CA PHE A 29 -7.43 -3.10 -4.06
C PHE A 29 -6.77 -2.75 -2.73
N ILE A 30 -7.03 -3.52 -1.70
CA ILE A 30 -6.58 -3.28 -0.32
C ILE A 30 -5.51 -4.31 0.03
N GLU A 31 -4.27 -3.89 0.19
CA GLU A 31 -3.21 -4.76 0.68
C GLU A 31 -3.14 -4.66 2.19
N LEU A 32 -3.60 -5.71 2.88
CA LEU A 32 -3.69 -5.74 4.33
C LEU A 32 -2.30 -5.65 4.97
N LYS A 33 -2.22 -5.05 6.14
CA LYS A 33 -0.96 -4.91 6.90
C LYS A 33 -0.31 -6.27 7.07
N THR A 34 0.99 -6.33 6.80
CA THR A 34 1.78 -7.56 6.89
C THR A 34 1.71 -8.15 8.29
N VAL A 35 1.43 -9.44 8.36
CA VAL A 35 1.46 -10.24 9.59
C VAL A 35 2.64 -11.20 9.58
N GLN A 36 3.11 -11.58 10.75
CA GLN A 36 4.20 -12.52 10.93
C GLN A 36 4.05 -13.25 12.26
N ILE A 37 4.87 -14.30 12.44
CA ILE A 37 4.83 -15.14 13.63
C ILE A 37 5.21 -14.40 14.92
N MET A 38 6.11 -13.40 14.82
CA MET A 38 6.49 -12.50 15.90
C MET A 38 5.52 -11.32 15.96
N ASP A 39 4.27 -11.60 16.25
CA ASP A 39 3.22 -10.61 16.41
C ASP A 39 3.32 -9.82 17.72
N HIS A 40 2.57 -8.75 17.86
CA HIS A 40 2.49 -7.92 19.05
C HIS A 40 3.83 -7.30 19.46
N LEU A 41 4.48 -6.64 18.51
CA LEU A 41 5.76 -5.96 18.76
C LEU A 41 5.54 -4.57 19.37
N GLU A 42 6.32 -4.27 20.41
CA GLU A 42 6.45 -2.90 20.91
C GLU A 42 7.43 -2.12 20.06
N ILE A 43 6.94 -1.07 19.40
CA ILE A 43 7.73 -0.24 18.50
C ILE A 43 8.01 1.10 19.18
N ALA A 44 9.28 1.46 19.32
CA ALA A 44 9.68 2.75 19.88
C ALA A 44 9.13 3.92 19.02
N LYS A 45 8.57 4.91 19.68
CA LYS A 45 8.00 6.11 19.03
C LYS A 45 8.99 7.31 19.13
N PRO A 46 9.01 8.19 18.13
CA PRO A 46 8.29 8.13 16.84
C PRO A 46 8.87 7.04 15.93
N CYS A 47 8.05 6.34 15.18
CA CYS A 47 8.49 5.26 14.29
C CYS A 47 8.39 5.62 12.80
N ILE A 48 7.77 6.74 12.46
CA ILE A 48 7.60 7.24 11.10
C ILE A 48 7.98 8.71 11.03
N ASP A 49 8.77 9.08 10.01
CA ASP A 49 9.04 10.46 9.59
C ASP A 49 8.64 10.63 8.12
N ALA A 50 7.64 11.45 7.85
CA ALA A 50 7.08 11.67 6.52
C ALA A 50 7.11 13.15 6.09
N ARG A 51 8.18 13.88 6.44
CA ARG A 51 8.31 15.32 6.11
C ARG A 51 8.52 15.57 4.61
N ASP A 52 9.28 14.73 3.91
CA ASP A 52 9.53 14.82 2.45
C ASP A 52 9.50 13.43 1.82
N GLU A 53 10.58 12.65 1.91
CA GLU A 53 10.50 11.20 1.77
C GLU A 53 9.83 10.62 3.01
N GLY A 54 9.34 9.39 2.92
CA GLY A 54 8.94 8.65 4.10
C GLY A 54 10.11 7.85 4.66
N TYR A 55 10.29 7.88 5.96
CA TYR A 55 11.21 7.01 6.69
C TYR A 55 10.50 6.32 7.84
N ASN A 56 10.84 5.08 8.08
CA ASN A 56 10.32 4.32 9.23
C ASN A 56 11.43 3.46 9.81
N VAL A 57 11.25 3.03 11.06
CA VAL A 57 12.20 2.15 11.75
C VAL A 57 11.70 0.72 11.89
N GLU A 58 10.40 0.50 11.80
CA GLU A 58 9.79 -0.82 11.88
C GLU A 58 8.44 -0.84 11.13
N TRP A 59 8.20 -1.91 10.39
CA TRP A 59 6.95 -2.11 9.64
C TRP A 59 6.16 -3.34 10.09
N SER A 60 6.61 -4.05 11.11
CA SER A 60 5.90 -5.20 11.64
C SER A 60 4.60 -4.80 12.32
N THR A 61 3.72 -5.77 12.52
CA THR A 61 2.44 -5.51 13.14
C THR A 61 2.57 -5.32 14.65
N GLU A 62 1.87 -4.32 15.18
CA GLU A 62 1.69 -4.11 16.61
C GLU A 62 0.54 -4.98 17.18
N TYR A 63 -0.22 -5.65 16.33
CA TYR A 63 -1.35 -6.48 16.72
C TYR A 63 -0.98 -7.97 16.78
N THR A 64 -1.67 -8.70 17.63
CA THR A 64 -1.70 -10.15 17.55
C THR A 64 -2.36 -10.59 16.25
N LEU A 65 -2.07 -11.81 15.79
CA LEU A 65 -2.71 -12.40 14.61
C LEU A 65 -4.25 -12.45 14.75
N GLU A 66 -4.74 -12.72 15.98
CA GLU A 66 -6.19 -12.70 16.24
C GLU A 66 -6.79 -11.31 16.09
N LYS A 67 -6.14 -10.29 16.64
CA LYS A 67 -6.61 -8.90 16.52
C LYS A 67 -6.54 -8.41 15.07
N ALA A 68 -5.50 -8.77 14.33
CA ALA A 68 -5.38 -8.46 12.91
C ALA A 68 -6.52 -9.12 12.10
N TYR A 69 -6.80 -10.40 12.35
CA TYR A 69 -7.93 -11.09 11.73
C TYR A 69 -9.27 -10.43 12.04
N ASP A 70 -9.49 -10.08 13.31
CA ASP A 70 -10.68 -9.36 13.79
C ASP A 70 -10.91 -8.06 13.00
N GLU A 71 -9.89 -7.21 12.88
CA GLU A 71 -9.97 -5.95 12.13
C GLU A 71 -10.26 -6.17 10.63
N TYR A 72 -9.64 -7.19 10.02
CA TYR A 72 -9.84 -7.48 8.59
C TYR A 72 -11.21 -8.08 8.31
N LEU A 73 -11.72 -8.93 9.19
CA LEU A 73 -13.07 -9.47 9.09
C LEU A 73 -14.13 -8.39 9.25
N LYS A 74 -13.99 -7.49 10.23
CA LYS A 74 -14.87 -6.32 10.39
C LYS A 74 -14.90 -5.47 9.12
N ALA A 75 -13.71 -5.14 8.60
CA ALA A 75 -13.62 -4.36 7.36
C ALA A 75 -14.31 -5.07 6.19
N TRP A 76 -14.11 -6.39 6.05
CA TRP A 76 -14.74 -7.19 5.00
C TRP A 76 -16.26 -7.11 5.03
N ILE A 77 -16.86 -7.32 6.20
CA ILE A 77 -18.31 -7.30 6.39
C ILE A 77 -18.86 -5.88 6.18
N VAL A 78 -18.28 -4.88 6.84
CA VAL A 78 -18.71 -3.49 6.74
C VAL A 78 -18.64 -2.96 5.30
N LEU A 79 -17.59 -3.33 4.53
CA LEU A 79 -17.49 -2.90 3.14
C LEU A 79 -18.56 -3.52 2.24
N HIS A 80 -18.99 -4.75 2.49
CA HIS A 80 -20.12 -5.34 1.77
C HIS A 80 -21.45 -4.64 2.11
N MET A 81 -21.65 -4.26 3.38
CA MET A 81 -22.81 -3.47 3.79
C MET A 81 -22.82 -2.11 3.09
N ILE A 82 -21.70 -1.39 3.15
CA ILE A 82 -21.55 -0.06 2.52
C ILE A 82 -21.76 -0.15 1.02
N GLU A 83 -21.14 -1.11 0.34
CA GLU A 83 -21.30 -1.26 -1.12
C GLU A 83 -22.74 -1.54 -1.50
N SER A 84 -23.42 -2.44 -0.78
CA SER A 84 -24.83 -2.73 -1.01
C SER A 84 -25.72 -1.50 -0.74
N ALA A 85 -25.45 -0.78 0.36
CA ALA A 85 -26.18 0.42 0.71
C ALA A 85 -25.96 1.55 -0.31
N MET A 86 -24.73 1.77 -0.77
CA MET A 86 -24.41 2.78 -1.79
C MET A 86 -25.08 2.49 -3.13
N GLU A 87 -25.05 1.24 -3.57
CA GLU A 87 -25.58 0.84 -4.88
C GLU A 87 -27.11 0.54 -4.84
N GLY A 88 -27.71 0.37 -3.66
CA GLY A 88 -29.13 0.03 -3.48
C GLY A 88 -29.50 -1.33 -4.07
N LYS A 89 -28.54 -2.28 -4.12
CA LYS A 89 -28.75 -3.63 -4.65
C LYS A 89 -27.99 -4.69 -3.86
N VAL A 90 -28.38 -5.95 -4.05
CA VAL A 90 -27.65 -7.10 -3.51
C VAL A 90 -26.30 -7.22 -4.18
N VAL A 91 -25.22 -7.29 -3.40
CA VAL A 91 -23.84 -7.47 -3.87
C VAL A 91 -23.45 -8.94 -3.70
N GLU A 92 -23.33 -9.66 -4.80
CA GLU A 92 -22.84 -11.04 -4.82
C GLU A 92 -21.33 -11.14 -5.03
N LYS A 93 -20.78 -10.20 -5.78
CA LYS A 93 -19.34 -10.07 -6.01
C LYS A 93 -18.93 -8.63 -5.69
N PRO A 94 -18.08 -8.43 -4.68
CA PRO A 94 -17.65 -7.08 -4.31
C PRO A 94 -16.79 -6.45 -5.43
N SER A 95 -16.87 -5.13 -5.52
CA SER A 95 -16.04 -4.35 -6.44
C SER A 95 -14.58 -4.24 -5.99
N PHE A 96 -14.25 -4.71 -4.78
CA PHE A 96 -12.94 -4.63 -4.15
C PHE A 96 -12.32 -6.00 -3.92
N ILE A 97 -11.01 -6.00 -3.68
CA ILE A 97 -10.21 -7.19 -3.35
C ILE A 97 -9.37 -6.88 -2.11
N PHE A 98 -9.36 -7.80 -1.16
CA PHE A 98 -8.35 -7.85 -0.11
C PHE A 98 -7.22 -8.77 -0.54
N ASN A 99 -5.99 -8.28 -0.40
CA ASN A 99 -4.77 -9.04 -0.63
C ASN A 99 -4.04 -9.19 0.72
N MET A 100 -3.88 -10.43 1.15
CA MET A 100 -3.15 -10.73 2.39
C MET A 100 -1.66 -10.41 2.21
N SER A 101 -0.99 -9.95 3.25
CA SER A 101 0.46 -9.81 3.28
C SER A 101 1.02 -10.60 4.47
N CYS A 102 1.94 -11.51 4.17
CA CYS A 102 2.62 -12.36 5.16
C CYS A 102 4.13 -12.22 5.05
N GLY A 103 4.82 -12.28 6.17
CA GLY A 103 6.28 -12.21 6.24
C GLY A 103 6.88 -13.27 7.15
N TYR A 104 8.21 -13.24 7.28
CA TYR A 104 9.08 -14.12 8.05
C TYR A 104 9.65 -15.29 7.22
N ASN A 105 10.09 -16.38 7.86
CA ASN A 105 10.60 -17.58 7.20
C ASN A 105 9.51 -18.66 7.06
N LEU A 106 9.80 -19.71 6.30
CA LEU A 106 8.85 -20.79 6.04
C LEU A 106 8.43 -21.53 7.33
N GLU A 107 9.36 -21.76 8.25
CA GLU A 107 9.08 -22.40 9.53
C GLU A 107 8.07 -21.57 10.33
N GLY A 108 8.27 -20.25 10.41
CA GLY A 108 7.34 -19.34 11.07
C GLY A 108 5.96 -19.31 10.40
N ILE A 109 5.92 -19.29 9.07
CA ILE A 109 4.65 -19.36 8.32
C ILE A 109 3.92 -20.68 8.57
N LYS A 110 4.63 -21.79 8.75
CA LYS A 110 4.05 -23.11 9.04
C LYS A 110 3.63 -23.30 10.49
N GLN A 111 3.96 -22.41 11.40
CA GLN A 111 3.50 -22.54 12.79
C GLN A 111 1.98 -22.43 12.90
N GLU A 112 1.42 -23.13 13.86
CA GLU A 112 -0.03 -23.31 14.04
C GLU A 112 -0.79 -21.98 14.02
N LYS A 113 -0.35 -20.97 14.79
CA LYS A 113 -1.05 -19.68 14.85
C LYS A 113 -1.07 -18.94 13.51
N MET A 114 0.00 -19.04 12.70
CA MET A 114 0.04 -18.48 11.35
C MET A 114 -0.86 -19.27 10.39
N GLN A 115 -0.89 -20.60 10.52
CA GLN A 115 -1.77 -21.46 9.74
C GLN A 115 -3.24 -21.15 10.02
N ILE A 116 -3.61 -21.01 11.28
CA ILE A 116 -4.97 -20.61 11.69
C ILE A 116 -5.34 -19.25 11.06
N PHE A 117 -4.43 -18.28 11.09
CA PHE A 117 -4.67 -16.98 10.47
C PHE A 117 -4.87 -17.10 8.94
N ILE A 118 -3.91 -17.70 8.24
CA ILE A 118 -3.96 -17.84 6.77
C ILE A 118 -5.23 -18.60 6.35
N ASP A 119 -5.53 -19.71 7.00
CA ASP A 119 -6.69 -20.54 6.68
C ASP A 119 -8.00 -19.81 6.96
N SER A 120 -8.06 -18.98 8.00
CA SER A 120 -9.23 -18.15 8.29
C SER A 120 -9.43 -17.01 7.28
N MET A 121 -8.34 -16.48 6.71
CA MET A 121 -8.41 -15.49 5.64
C MET A 121 -8.84 -16.10 4.30
N ILE A 122 -8.52 -17.38 4.07
CA ILE A 122 -8.99 -18.15 2.90
C ILE A 122 -10.45 -18.57 3.07
N ASP A 123 -10.85 -18.95 4.28
CA ASP A 123 -12.21 -19.37 4.63
C ASP A 123 -12.57 -18.93 6.05
N ALA A 124 -13.22 -17.78 6.14
CA ALA A 124 -13.67 -17.20 7.41
C ALA A 124 -14.69 -18.08 8.15
N GLY A 125 -15.38 -18.98 7.45
CA GLY A 125 -16.31 -19.94 8.07
C GLY A 125 -15.64 -20.98 8.98
N LYS A 126 -14.30 -21.03 9.02
CA LYS A 126 -13.55 -21.85 10.00
C LYS A 126 -13.59 -21.29 11.43
N LYS A 127 -14.02 -20.05 11.61
CA LYS A 127 -14.15 -19.39 12.92
C LYS A 127 -15.59 -18.94 13.19
N PRO A 128 -16.13 -19.17 14.41
CA PRO A 128 -17.46 -18.69 14.80
C PRO A 128 -17.65 -17.18 14.63
N LEU A 129 -16.58 -16.42 14.79
CA LEU A 129 -16.55 -14.96 14.71
C LEU A 129 -17.16 -14.40 13.42
N PHE A 130 -17.07 -15.13 12.30
CA PHE A 130 -17.70 -14.74 11.05
C PHE A 130 -19.23 -14.68 11.18
N ASP A 131 -19.83 -15.74 11.68
CA ASP A 131 -21.29 -15.81 11.85
C ASP A 131 -21.77 -14.85 12.97
N GLU A 132 -20.97 -14.66 14.02
CA GLU A 132 -21.22 -13.68 15.09
C GLU A 132 -21.34 -12.26 14.51
N TYR A 133 -20.37 -11.83 13.70
CA TYR A 133 -20.40 -10.50 13.09
C TYR A 133 -21.46 -10.32 12.01
N ILE A 134 -21.80 -11.38 11.27
CA ILE A 134 -22.97 -11.34 10.37
C ILE A 134 -24.25 -11.11 11.15
N ASN A 135 -24.43 -11.79 12.29
CA ASN A 135 -25.62 -11.61 13.14
C ASN A 135 -25.66 -10.22 13.79
N GLU A 136 -24.51 -9.72 14.27
CA GLU A 136 -24.40 -8.36 14.79
C GLU A 136 -24.72 -7.31 13.70
N ALA A 137 -24.18 -7.47 12.50
CA ALA A 137 -24.50 -6.58 11.38
C ALA A 137 -25.99 -6.58 11.02
N LYS A 138 -26.67 -7.72 11.10
CA LYS A 138 -28.11 -7.81 10.90
C LYS A 138 -28.89 -7.14 12.03
N ALA A 139 -28.46 -7.29 13.28
CA ALA A 139 -29.06 -6.61 14.42
C ALA A 139 -28.96 -5.08 14.30
N LEU A 140 -27.81 -4.56 13.84
CA LEU A 140 -27.65 -3.12 13.58
C LEU A 140 -28.64 -2.59 12.51
N LEU A 141 -28.98 -3.41 11.50
CA LEU A 141 -30.02 -3.05 10.53
C LEU A 141 -31.42 -3.02 11.18
N ASP A 142 -31.71 -3.97 12.10
CA ASP A 142 -32.96 -3.98 12.85
C ASP A 142 -33.09 -2.80 13.83
N ASP A 143 -31.95 -2.34 14.36
CA ASP A 143 -31.83 -1.15 15.22
C ASP A 143 -31.87 0.19 14.43
N GLY A 144 -32.06 0.13 13.11
CA GLY A 144 -32.25 1.32 12.28
C GLY A 144 -30.98 2.09 11.95
N ILE A 145 -29.79 1.42 11.82
CA ILE A 145 -28.52 2.09 11.52
C ILE A 145 -28.52 2.92 10.23
N LEU A 146 -29.47 2.66 9.31
CA LEU A 146 -29.60 3.40 8.04
C LEU A 146 -30.67 4.51 8.13
N GLU A 147 -31.44 4.60 9.19
CA GLU A 147 -32.47 5.63 9.37
C GLU A 147 -31.85 7.03 9.34
N GLY A 148 -32.49 7.95 8.63
CA GLY A 148 -32.04 9.34 8.49
C GLY A 148 -30.79 9.52 7.65
N SER A 149 -30.25 8.46 7.05
CA SER A 149 -29.11 8.53 6.10
C SER A 149 -29.60 8.55 4.64
N ASP A 150 -28.69 8.86 3.72
CA ASP A 150 -28.94 8.74 2.27
C ASP A 150 -29.22 7.28 1.81
N TRP A 151 -29.09 6.33 2.72
CA TRP A 151 -29.26 4.90 2.47
C TRP A 151 -30.51 4.30 3.13
N GLU A 152 -31.35 5.13 3.74
CA GLU A 152 -32.62 4.72 4.31
C GLU A 152 -33.49 3.95 3.29
N GLY A 153 -34.12 2.87 3.73
CA GLY A 153 -34.93 1.99 2.88
C GLY A 153 -34.12 0.93 2.10
N ARG A 154 -32.79 0.82 2.35
CA ARG A 154 -31.91 -0.18 1.70
C ARG A 154 -31.57 -1.38 2.59
N GLU A 155 -32.22 -1.51 3.77
CA GLU A 155 -31.96 -2.54 4.78
C GLU A 155 -32.09 -3.94 4.19
N GLU A 156 -33.11 -4.18 3.38
CA GLU A 156 -33.39 -5.49 2.81
C GLU A 156 -32.32 -5.93 1.80
N CYS A 157 -31.78 -5.01 0.97
CA CYS A 157 -30.70 -5.37 0.04
C CYS A 157 -29.38 -5.61 0.78
N VAL A 158 -29.09 -4.85 1.85
CA VAL A 158 -27.93 -5.07 2.71
C VAL A 158 -28.02 -6.41 3.41
N ARG A 159 -29.19 -6.75 3.97
CA ARG A 159 -29.46 -8.04 4.64
C ARG A 159 -29.22 -9.21 3.68
N LYS A 160 -29.75 -9.16 2.46
CA LYS A 160 -29.54 -10.18 1.44
C LYS A 160 -28.07 -10.26 0.98
N THR A 161 -27.34 -9.17 1.01
CA THR A 161 -25.90 -9.15 0.76
C THR A 161 -25.17 -9.90 1.87
N LEU A 162 -25.48 -9.64 3.14
CA LEU A 162 -24.90 -10.35 4.28
C LEU A 162 -25.17 -11.87 4.24
N ASP A 163 -26.33 -12.31 3.73
CA ASP A 163 -26.63 -13.74 3.54
C ASP A 163 -25.77 -14.41 2.48
N LYS A 164 -25.22 -13.63 1.52
CA LYS A 164 -24.46 -14.13 0.38
C LYS A 164 -22.97 -13.79 0.43
N ILE A 165 -22.53 -13.10 1.47
CA ILE A 165 -21.13 -12.66 1.59
C ILE A 165 -20.15 -13.84 1.51
N SER A 166 -19.11 -13.68 0.71
CA SER A 166 -18.09 -14.70 0.56
C SER A 166 -17.30 -14.90 1.85
N LYS A 167 -17.10 -16.17 2.24
CA LYS A 167 -16.20 -16.55 3.33
C LYS A 167 -14.72 -16.50 2.92
N ASN A 168 -14.42 -16.41 1.63
CA ASN A 168 -13.06 -16.16 1.14
C ASN A 168 -12.78 -14.66 1.19
N ILE A 169 -12.02 -14.24 2.20
CA ILE A 169 -11.63 -12.84 2.42
C ILE A 169 -10.45 -12.45 1.50
N CYS A 170 -9.44 -13.32 1.40
CA CYS A 170 -8.25 -13.07 0.60
C CYS A 170 -7.98 -14.19 -0.39
N PRO A 171 -8.17 -13.95 -1.71
CA PRO A 171 -7.82 -14.91 -2.75
C PRO A 171 -6.33 -14.92 -3.11
N SER A 172 -5.57 -13.95 -2.60
CA SER A 172 -4.16 -13.73 -2.95
C SER A 172 -3.32 -13.28 -1.75
N VAL A 173 -2.02 -13.44 -1.89
CA VAL A 173 -1.04 -13.10 -0.86
C VAL A 173 0.20 -12.42 -1.45
N THR A 174 0.70 -11.39 -0.75
CA THR A 174 2.04 -10.84 -0.96
C THR A 174 2.99 -11.39 0.10
N VAL A 175 4.07 -12.01 -0.34
CA VAL A 175 5.16 -12.48 0.52
C VAL A 175 6.15 -11.35 0.74
N SER A 176 6.27 -10.89 1.99
CA SER A 176 7.26 -9.89 2.40
C SER A 176 8.36 -10.58 3.20
N THR A 177 9.51 -10.77 2.58
CA THR A 177 10.67 -11.40 3.24
C THR A 177 11.54 -10.36 3.91
N MET A 178 12.28 -10.79 4.94
CA MET A 178 13.29 -9.95 5.58
C MET A 178 14.45 -9.67 4.62
N HIS A 179 15.15 -8.57 4.84
CA HIS A 179 16.43 -8.32 4.19
C HIS A 179 17.42 -9.46 4.50
N GLY A 180 18.16 -9.91 3.50
CA GLY A 180 19.08 -11.04 3.64
C GLY A 180 18.43 -12.43 3.61
N CYS A 181 17.13 -12.53 3.31
CA CYS A 181 16.48 -13.83 3.16
C CYS A 181 17.06 -14.60 1.94
N PRO A 182 17.53 -15.85 2.12
CA PRO A 182 18.13 -16.62 1.03
C PRO A 182 17.14 -16.91 -0.11
N PRO A 183 17.58 -16.94 -1.39
CA PRO A 183 16.70 -17.22 -2.54
C PRO A 183 15.89 -18.51 -2.40
N LYS A 184 16.51 -19.57 -1.87
CA LYS A 184 15.86 -20.87 -1.65
C LYS A 184 14.73 -20.79 -0.62
N GLU A 185 14.88 -19.97 0.40
CA GLU A 185 13.85 -19.75 1.42
C GLU A 185 12.66 -18.99 0.83
N ILE A 186 12.92 -17.93 0.07
CA ILE A 186 11.88 -17.17 -0.64
C ILE A 186 11.09 -18.09 -1.59
N GLU A 187 11.81 -18.90 -2.37
CA GLU A 187 11.22 -19.86 -3.29
C GLU A 187 10.36 -20.89 -2.55
N ALA A 188 10.84 -21.42 -1.44
CA ALA A 188 10.12 -22.39 -0.63
C ALA A 188 8.82 -21.81 -0.04
N ILE A 189 8.84 -20.57 0.44
CA ILE A 189 7.65 -19.87 0.94
C ILE A 189 6.63 -19.68 -0.20
N CYS A 190 7.06 -19.14 -1.34
CA CYS A 190 6.16 -18.93 -2.49
C CYS A 190 5.59 -20.24 -3.01
N SER A 191 6.41 -21.28 -3.12
CA SER A 191 5.98 -22.61 -3.53
C SER A 191 4.92 -23.18 -2.59
N TYR A 192 5.13 -23.08 -1.28
CA TYR A 192 4.17 -23.52 -0.27
C TYR A 192 2.81 -22.83 -0.41
N LEU A 193 2.81 -21.52 -0.60
CA LEU A 193 1.57 -20.73 -0.75
C LEU A 193 0.84 -21.05 -2.06
N LEU A 194 1.57 -21.29 -3.15
CA LEU A 194 1.01 -21.71 -4.44
C LEU A 194 0.44 -23.13 -4.40
N THR A 195 1.21 -24.09 -3.83
CA THR A 195 0.86 -25.52 -3.93
C THR A 195 -0.05 -26.01 -2.81
N GLU A 196 0.22 -25.61 -1.57
CA GLU A 196 -0.52 -26.08 -0.39
C GLU A 196 -1.72 -25.20 -0.07
N LYS A 197 -1.51 -23.87 -0.08
CA LYS A 197 -2.57 -22.89 0.25
C LYS A 197 -3.42 -22.51 -0.97
N LYS A 198 -2.97 -22.82 -2.19
CA LYS A 198 -3.68 -22.52 -3.44
C LYS A 198 -4.02 -21.03 -3.60
N LEU A 199 -3.09 -20.16 -3.17
CA LEU A 199 -3.23 -18.70 -3.27
C LEU A 199 -2.49 -18.16 -4.50
N ASP A 200 -3.09 -17.20 -5.18
CA ASP A 200 -2.34 -16.34 -6.09
C ASP A 200 -1.29 -15.59 -5.30
N THR A 201 -0.02 -15.68 -5.71
CA THR A 201 1.12 -15.28 -4.87
C THR A 201 1.97 -14.21 -5.55
N PHE A 202 2.28 -13.14 -4.83
CA PHE A 202 3.21 -12.10 -5.23
C PHE A 202 4.38 -12.07 -4.25
N VAL A 203 5.62 -12.05 -4.77
CA VAL A 203 6.81 -11.89 -3.94
C VAL A 203 7.26 -10.42 -3.96
N LYS A 204 7.41 -9.84 -2.78
CA LYS A 204 7.87 -8.46 -2.63
C LYS A 204 9.40 -8.43 -2.67
N LEU A 205 9.96 -7.67 -3.60
CA LEU A 205 11.39 -7.60 -3.85
C LEU A 205 11.98 -6.28 -3.33
N ASN A 206 13.27 -6.30 -3.05
CA ASN A 206 14.01 -5.16 -2.52
C ASN A 206 14.66 -4.32 -3.64
N PRO A 207 14.79 -2.99 -3.47
CA PRO A 207 15.51 -2.15 -4.42
C PRO A 207 17.02 -2.47 -4.46
N THR A 208 17.56 -3.19 -3.47
CA THR A 208 18.93 -3.70 -3.41
C THR A 208 19.30 -4.61 -4.59
N LEU A 209 18.33 -5.21 -5.29
CA LEU A 209 18.52 -5.96 -6.54
C LEU A 209 19.30 -5.18 -7.63
N LEU A 210 19.27 -3.85 -7.56
CA LEU A 210 20.03 -3.00 -8.49
C LEU A 210 21.54 -2.97 -8.20
N GLY A 211 21.97 -3.48 -7.05
CA GLY A 211 23.34 -3.38 -6.56
C GLY A 211 23.67 -1.99 -5.98
N TYR A 212 24.65 -1.97 -5.05
CA TYR A 212 25.02 -0.78 -4.30
C TYR A 212 25.41 0.40 -5.21
N ASP A 213 26.29 0.18 -6.17
CA ASP A 213 26.84 1.26 -6.99
C ASP A 213 25.76 1.91 -7.88
N THR A 214 24.82 1.10 -8.40
CA THR A 214 23.68 1.63 -9.17
C THR A 214 22.74 2.46 -8.30
N VAL A 215 22.37 1.94 -7.13
CA VAL A 215 21.48 2.66 -6.22
C VAL A 215 22.13 3.95 -5.75
N ARG A 216 23.42 3.91 -5.36
CA ARG A 216 24.15 5.11 -4.92
C ARG A 216 24.19 6.17 -6.01
N LYS A 217 24.53 5.75 -7.24
CA LYS A 217 24.56 6.68 -8.38
C LYS A 217 23.19 7.32 -8.65
N VAL A 218 22.12 6.53 -8.65
CA VAL A 218 20.75 7.06 -8.85
C VAL A 218 20.40 8.08 -7.77
N LEU A 219 20.71 7.79 -6.52
CA LEU A 219 20.42 8.70 -5.41
C LEU A 219 21.23 9.99 -5.51
N ASP A 220 22.51 9.91 -5.87
CA ASP A 220 23.37 11.09 -6.04
C ASP A 220 22.91 11.97 -7.20
N ASP A 221 22.60 11.37 -8.34
CA ASP A 221 22.11 12.08 -9.53
C ASP A 221 20.78 12.82 -9.25
N LEU A 222 19.96 12.32 -8.35
CA LEU A 222 18.65 12.90 -7.98
C LEU A 222 18.70 13.82 -6.76
N GLY A 223 19.88 14.05 -6.16
CA GLY A 223 20.07 14.94 -5.02
C GLY A 223 19.81 14.33 -3.64
N PHE A 224 19.76 12.98 -3.55
CA PHE A 224 19.63 12.24 -2.28
C PHE A 224 21.01 11.82 -1.72
N ASN A 225 22.02 12.63 -1.88
CA ASN A 225 23.41 12.36 -1.47
C ASN A 225 23.59 12.25 0.06
N TYR A 226 22.65 12.79 0.83
CA TYR A 226 22.61 12.68 2.29
C TYR A 226 22.13 11.32 2.81
N VAL A 227 21.59 10.45 1.93
CA VAL A 227 21.18 9.09 2.30
C VAL A 227 22.41 8.19 2.33
N VAL A 228 22.76 7.69 3.51
CA VAL A 228 23.93 6.83 3.71
C VAL A 228 23.54 5.36 3.62
N LEU A 229 24.09 4.65 2.65
CA LEU A 229 23.84 3.22 2.42
C LEU A 229 24.95 2.37 3.03
N LYS A 230 24.61 1.18 3.53
CA LYS A 230 25.56 0.15 3.98
C LYS A 230 25.79 -0.84 2.84
N ARG A 231 27.02 -0.97 2.34
CA ARG A 231 27.35 -1.89 1.24
C ARG A 231 27.04 -3.33 1.58
N GLU A 232 27.31 -3.72 2.82
CA GLU A 232 27.08 -5.08 3.33
C GLU A 232 25.61 -5.51 3.20
N SER A 233 24.66 -4.57 3.37
CA SER A 233 23.22 -4.87 3.21
C SER A 233 22.87 -5.30 1.79
N PHE A 234 23.58 -4.77 0.77
CA PHE A 234 23.39 -5.17 -0.63
C PHE A 234 24.04 -6.51 -0.95
N GLU A 235 25.18 -6.80 -0.34
CA GLU A 235 25.93 -8.03 -0.57
C GLU A 235 25.25 -9.26 0.05
N HIS A 236 24.56 -9.07 1.19
CA HIS A 236 23.83 -10.14 1.88
C HIS A 236 22.40 -10.34 1.37
N ASP A 237 21.84 -9.38 0.63
CA ASP A 237 20.48 -9.47 0.11
C ASP A 237 20.39 -10.30 -1.16
N LEU A 238 19.17 -10.61 -1.59
CA LEU A 238 18.89 -11.36 -2.82
C LEU A 238 19.60 -10.71 -4.03
N GLN A 239 20.43 -11.48 -4.73
CA GLN A 239 21.13 -11.01 -5.93
C GLN A 239 20.24 -11.14 -7.17
N LEU A 240 20.42 -10.24 -8.14
CA LEU A 240 19.57 -10.16 -9.34
C LEU A 240 19.57 -11.47 -10.16
N SER A 241 20.75 -12.13 -10.31
CA SER A 241 20.85 -13.41 -11.02
C SER A 241 20.02 -14.51 -10.36
N ASP A 242 20.10 -14.60 -9.03
CA ASP A 242 19.36 -15.58 -8.25
C ASP A 242 17.85 -15.29 -8.26
N ALA A 243 17.49 -13.99 -8.18
CA ALA A 243 16.11 -13.55 -8.31
C ALA A 243 15.50 -13.98 -9.64
N LYS A 244 16.16 -13.71 -10.77
CA LYS A 244 15.70 -14.11 -12.11
C LYS A 244 15.48 -15.63 -12.20
N ALA A 245 16.47 -16.42 -11.79
CA ALA A 245 16.38 -17.87 -11.83
C ALA A 245 15.23 -18.41 -10.95
N MET A 246 15.06 -17.86 -9.75
CA MET A 246 13.96 -18.21 -8.84
C MET A 246 12.59 -17.84 -9.45
N LEU A 247 12.46 -16.63 -10.01
CA LEU A 247 11.21 -16.16 -10.59
C LEU A 247 10.77 -17.01 -11.78
N HIS A 248 11.68 -17.44 -12.66
CA HIS A 248 11.35 -18.37 -13.74
C HIS A 248 10.74 -19.68 -13.23
N ARG A 249 11.34 -20.28 -12.19
CA ARG A 249 10.81 -21.52 -11.60
C ARG A 249 9.44 -21.33 -10.95
N LEU A 250 9.24 -20.19 -10.27
CA LEU A 250 7.95 -19.88 -9.62
C LEU A 250 6.84 -19.57 -10.62
N VAL A 251 7.14 -18.91 -11.73
CA VAL A 251 6.19 -18.69 -12.84
C VAL A 251 5.74 -20.04 -13.44
N GLU A 252 6.71 -20.95 -13.70
CA GLU A 252 6.42 -22.29 -14.20
C GLU A 252 5.56 -23.09 -13.22
N LEU A 253 5.91 -23.06 -11.92
CA LEU A 253 5.15 -23.72 -10.86
C LEU A 253 3.72 -23.20 -10.78
N ALA A 254 3.55 -21.88 -10.75
CA ALA A 254 2.22 -21.27 -10.70
C ALA A 254 1.36 -21.66 -11.90
N GLY A 255 1.94 -21.71 -13.11
CA GLY A 255 1.26 -22.19 -14.30
C GLY A 255 0.77 -23.65 -14.16
N LYS A 256 1.58 -24.54 -13.58
CA LYS A 256 1.21 -25.93 -13.29
C LYS A 256 0.07 -26.05 -12.28
N GLU A 257 0.06 -25.15 -11.28
CA GLU A 257 -0.94 -25.11 -10.22
C GLU A 257 -2.23 -24.35 -10.61
N GLY A 258 -2.27 -23.75 -11.81
CA GLY A 258 -3.40 -22.92 -12.26
C GLY A 258 -3.57 -21.67 -11.39
N ARG A 259 -2.46 -21.12 -10.86
CA ARG A 259 -2.41 -19.93 -10.01
C ARG A 259 -1.68 -18.79 -10.72
N LYS A 260 -1.93 -17.56 -10.25
CA LYS A 260 -1.17 -16.39 -10.68
C LYS A 260 0.06 -16.22 -9.80
N PHE A 261 1.18 -15.90 -10.43
CA PHE A 261 2.38 -15.50 -9.74
C PHE A 261 2.92 -14.19 -10.34
N GLY A 262 3.42 -13.31 -9.49
CA GLY A 262 4.01 -12.06 -9.90
C GLY A 262 4.93 -11.49 -8.83
N VAL A 263 5.39 -10.26 -9.05
CA VAL A 263 6.25 -9.55 -8.11
C VAL A 263 5.58 -8.30 -7.58
N LYS A 264 5.92 -7.93 -6.35
CA LYS A 264 5.59 -6.63 -5.74
C LYS A 264 6.84 -5.78 -5.72
N LEU A 265 6.80 -4.60 -6.31
CA LEU A 265 7.93 -3.68 -6.36
C LEU A 265 7.61 -2.36 -5.66
N THR A 266 8.39 -1.97 -4.65
CA THR A 266 9.43 -2.69 -3.92
C THR A 266 9.18 -2.62 -2.41
N ASN A 267 10.02 -3.32 -1.62
CA ASN A 267 10.21 -2.98 -0.23
C ASN A 267 10.87 -1.60 -0.11
N THR A 268 10.98 -1.11 1.10
CA THR A 268 11.68 0.13 1.46
C THR A 268 13.20 -0.04 1.34
N LEU A 269 13.92 1.07 1.26
CA LEU A 269 15.39 1.08 1.14
C LEU A 269 16.03 1.30 2.51
N GLY A 270 16.71 0.28 3.03
CA GLY A 270 17.51 0.38 4.26
C GLY A 270 18.65 1.39 4.12
N ASN A 271 18.78 2.27 5.09
CA ASN A 271 19.85 3.25 5.17
C ASN A 271 20.19 3.59 6.63
N VAL A 272 21.36 4.21 6.83
CA VAL A 272 21.80 4.63 8.17
C VAL A 272 20.87 5.72 8.69
N ASN A 273 20.39 5.53 9.92
CA ASN A 273 19.59 6.55 10.58
C ASN A 273 20.50 7.65 11.17
N PRO A 274 20.32 8.93 10.82
CA PRO A 274 21.07 10.02 11.41
C PRO A 274 20.68 10.32 12.87
N GLN A 275 19.68 9.60 13.42
CA GLN A 275 19.19 9.71 14.80
C GLN A 275 18.71 11.13 15.18
N ASP A 276 18.24 11.89 14.19
CA ASP A 276 17.70 13.24 14.39
C ASP A 276 16.23 13.23 14.84
N VAL A 277 15.45 12.25 14.36
CA VAL A 277 14.01 12.12 14.65
C VAL A 277 13.66 10.69 15.09
N LEU A 278 14.10 9.70 14.30
CA LEU A 278 13.75 8.30 14.51
C LEU A 278 14.77 7.61 15.42
N PRO A 279 14.35 6.65 16.27
CA PRO A 279 15.26 5.84 17.08
C PRO A 279 15.98 4.78 16.25
N GLY A 280 17.06 4.20 16.82
CA GLY A 280 17.81 3.08 16.23
C GLY A 280 18.87 3.51 15.21
N ASP A 281 19.65 2.54 14.74
CA ASP A 281 20.81 2.75 13.86
C ASP A 281 20.46 2.69 12.37
N GLU A 282 19.32 2.11 12.05
CA GLU A 282 18.81 1.98 10.69
C GLU A 282 17.41 2.56 10.56
N ARG A 283 17.14 3.09 9.38
CA ARG A 283 15.81 3.47 8.95
C ARG A 283 15.56 3.03 7.51
N TYR A 284 14.31 2.95 7.13
CA TYR A 284 13.88 2.44 5.83
C TYR A 284 13.22 3.57 5.03
N GLY A 285 13.86 3.94 3.90
CA GLY A 285 13.38 4.99 3.01
C GLY A 285 12.23 4.51 2.12
N SER A 286 11.20 5.33 2.01
CA SER A 286 10.01 5.12 1.20
C SER A 286 9.56 6.41 0.49
N GLY A 287 8.43 6.38 -0.21
CA GLY A 287 7.97 7.53 -0.97
C GLY A 287 8.78 7.76 -2.24
N ARG A 288 8.94 9.01 -2.65
CA ARG A 288 9.49 9.38 -3.98
C ARG A 288 10.91 8.87 -4.26
N ILE A 289 11.70 8.63 -3.21
CA ILE A 289 13.06 8.05 -3.35
C ILE A 289 13.03 6.64 -3.98
N LEU A 290 11.92 5.92 -3.81
CA LEU A 290 11.76 4.59 -4.39
C LEU A 290 11.35 4.62 -5.87
N LEU A 291 10.70 5.66 -6.36
CA LEU A 291 10.17 5.69 -7.72
C LEU A 291 11.23 5.35 -8.79
N PRO A 292 12.41 5.99 -8.81
CA PRO A 292 13.45 5.69 -9.80
C PRO A 292 14.09 4.31 -9.59
N LEU A 293 14.11 3.80 -8.38
CA LEU A 293 14.67 2.48 -8.05
C LEU A 293 13.68 1.38 -8.43
N SER A 294 12.45 1.48 -7.99
CA SER A 294 11.41 0.48 -8.24
C SER A 294 11.06 0.35 -9.72
N THR A 295 11.05 1.47 -10.46
CA THR A 295 10.81 1.44 -11.92
C THR A 295 11.99 0.82 -12.68
N ARG A 296 13.24 0.99 -12.20
CA ARG A 296 14.41 0.29 -12.77
C ARG A 296 14.33 -1.22 -12.54
N VAL A 297 13.95 -1.67 -11.33
CA VAL A 297 13.72 -3.09 -11.08
C VAL A 297 12.60 -3.61 -11.97
N ALA A 298 11.50 -2.85 -12.11
CA ALA A 298 10.39 -3.20 -12.99
C ALA A 298 10.87 -3.37 -14.45
N LEU A 299 11.69 -2.46 -14.95
CA LEU A 299 12.23 -2.53 -16.31
C LEU A 299 13.09 -3.79 -16.52
N ILE A 300 14.04 -4.05 -15.63
CA ILE A 300 14.92 -5.23 -15.72
C ILE A 300 14.11 -6.52 -15.75
N LEU A 301 13.10 -6.65 -14.87
CA LEU A 301 12.27 -7.84 -14.84
C LEU A 301 11.29 -7.91 -16.03
N SER A 302 10.77 -6.77 -16.49
CA SER A 302 9.91 -6.75 -17.68
C SER A 302 10.69 -7.11 -18.95
N GLU A 303 11.95 -6.73 -19.06
CA GLU A 303 12.84 -7.17 -20.16
C GLU A 303 13.10 -8.67 -20.09
N GLU A 304 13.42 -9.20 -18.90
CA GLU A 304 13.70 -10.62 -18.68
C GLU A 304 12.51 -11.51 -19.06
N PHE A 305 11.29 -11.07 -18.72
CA PHE A 305 10.06 -11.84 -18.93
C PHE A 305 9.23 -11.34 -20.13
N ASN A 306 9.79 -10.51 -21.01
CA ASN A 306 9.09 -9.96 -22.18
C ASN A 306 7.74 -9.30 -21.84
N GLY A 307 7.67 -8.62 -20.68
CA GLY A 307 6.48 -7.94 -20.20
C GLY A 307 5.37 -8.85 -19.65
N THR A 308 5.57 -10.17 -19.59
CA THR A 308 4.52 -11.11 -19.18
C THR A 308 4.45 -11.36 -17.67
N LEU A 309 5.50 -11.01 -16.90
CA LEU A 309 5.48 -11.14 -15.45
C LEU A 309 4.58 -10.06 -14.84
N PRO A 310 3.49 -10.41 -14.12
CA PRO A 310 2.65 -9.43 -13.45
C PRO A 310 3.42 -8.65 -12.38
N ILE A 311 3.27 -7.33 -12.38
CA ILE A 311 3.87 -6.45 -11.39
C ILE A 311 2.78 -5.72 -10.60
N SER A 312 2.69 -6.00 -9.30
CA SER A 312 2.03 -5.14 -8.33
C SER A 312 3.03 -4.08 -7.87
N TYR A 313 2.61 -2.82 -7.72
CA TYR A 313 3.56 -1.73 -7.52
C TYR A 313 3.25 -0.87 -6.29
N SER A 314 4.29 -0.49 -5.54
CA SER A 314 4.16 0.44 -4.40
C SER A 314 5.40 1.34 -4.18
N GLY A 315 6.18 1.57 -5.23
CA GLY A 315 7.45 2.31 -5.14
C GLY A 315 7.31 3.81 -5.40
N GLY A 316 6.82 4.58 -4.43
CA GLY A 316 6.83 6.04 -4.53
C GLY A 316 5.82 6.65 -5.52
N VAL A 317 4.66 6.02 -5.66
CA VAL A 317 3.57 6.50 -6.52
C VAL A 317 3.01 7.83 -6.00
N SER A 318 2.70 8.72 -6.94
CA SER A 318 2.01 9.99 -6.68
C SER A 318 1.10 10.35 -7.87
N ALA A 319 0.34 11.44 -7.76
CA ALA A 319 -0.49 11.94 -8.85
C ALA A 319 0.30 12.20 -10.16
N LEU A 320 1.60 12.43 -10.06
CA LEU A 320 2.48 12.68 -11.21
C LEU A 320 2.92 11.40 -11.94
N SER A 321 2.81 10.22 -11.32
CA SER A 321 3.32 8.96 -11.86
C SER A 321 2.25 7.89 -12.09
N VAL A 322 1.13 7.96 -11.38
CA VAL A 322 0.13 6.89 -11.37
C VAL A 322 -0.47 6.59 -12.74
N LYS A 323 -0.81 7.62 -13.52
CA LYS A 323 -1.40 7.44 -14.85
C LYS A 323 -0.44 6.70 -15.78
N GLU A 324 0.83 7.14 -15.81
CA GLU A 324 1.84 6.52 -16.67
C GLU A 324 2.08 5.05 -16.30
N LEU A 325 2.17 4.74 -14.99
CA LEU A 325 2.32 3.36 -14.53
C LEU A 325 1.16 2.46 -14.98
N PHE A 326 -0.09 2.94 -14.90
CA PHE A 326 -1.24 2.19 -15.42
C PHE A 326 -1.21 2.04 -16.95
N GLU A 327 -0.88 3.09 -17.67
CA GLU A 327 -0.79 3.06 -19.13
C GLU A 327 0.35 2.17 -19.63
N ILE A 328 1.40 1.97 -18.84
CA ILE A 328 2.44 0.95 -19.08
C ILE A 328 1.89 -0.48 -18.91
N GLY A 329 0.86 -0.67 -18.10
CA GLY A 329 0.28 -1.99 -17.77
C GLY A 329 0.70 -2.51 -16.40
N ILE A 330 1.22 -1.64 -15.52
CA ILE A 330 1.59 -1.99 -14.14
C ILE A 330 0.37 -1.81 -13.24
N HIS A 331 -0.15 -2.90 -12.70
CA HIS A 331 -1.27 -2.93 -11.75
C HIS A 331 -1.34 -4.27 -10.99
N PRO A 332 -1.92 -4.33 -9.78
CA PRO A 332 -2.47 -3.22 -9.01
C PRO A 332 -1.39 -2.27 -8.48
N ILE A 333 -1.78 -1.03 -8.18
CA ILE A 333 -0.92 -0.03 -7.56
C ILE A 333 -1.38 0.24 -6.14
N THR A 334 -0.43 0.27 -5.19
CA THR A 334 -0.71 0.62 -3.81
C THR A 334 0.25 1.69 -3.30
N LEU A 335 -0.19 2.47 -2.33
CA LEU A 335 0.61 3.55 -1.74
C LEU A 335 0.44 3.62 -0.23
N ALA A 336 1.49 4.11 0.44
CA ALA A 336 1.49 4.37 1.88
C ALA A 336 1.98 5.80 2.17
N THR A 337 3.22 6.11 1.79
CA THR A 337 3.89 7.36 2.16
C THR A 337 3.12 8.62 1.72
N ASP A 338 2.57 8.63 0.51
CA ASP A 338 1.83 9.80 0.02
C ASP A 338 0.53 10.05 0.80
N MET A 339 -0.04 9.02 1.41
CA MET A 339 -1.19 9.12 2.33
C MET A 339 -0.81 9.63 3.72
N LEU A 340 0.47 9.54 4.11
CA LEU A 340 0.99 10.08 5.37
C LEU A 340 1.27 11.58 5.28
N HIS A 341 1.40 12.12 4.08
CA HIS A 341 1.54 13.55 3.85
C HIS A 341 0.20 14.29 4.01
N PRO A 342 0.22 15.63 4.22
CA PRO A 342 -1.00 16.44 4.24
C PRO A 342 -1.90 16.15 3.03
N GLY A 343 -3.19 16.02 3.25
CA GLY A 343 -4.16 15.59 2.27
C GLY A 343 -4.58 14.11 2.39
N GLY A 344 -3.75 13.25 2.96
CA GLY A 344 -4.09 11.86 3.35
C GLY A 344 -5.00 11.12 2.36
N TYR A 345 -6.21 10.79 2.79
CA TYR A 345 -7.21 10.09 1.96
C TYR A 345 -7.70 10.90 0.75
N ALA A 346 -7.68 12.25 0.80
CA ALA A 346 -8.01 13.07 -0.36
C ALA A 346 -7.03 12.87 -1.52
N LYS A 347 -5.75 12.63 -1.22
CA LYS A 347 -4.76 12.22 -2.25
C LYS A 347 -5.11 10.87 -2.86
N MET A 348 -5.51 9.89 -2.05
CA MET A 348 -5.98 8.60 -2.58
C MET A 348 -7.18 8.81 -3.52
N LYS A 349 -8.15 9.66 -3.13
CA LYS A 349 -9.27 10.00 -3.99
C LYS A 349 -8.80 10.56 -5.34
N GLN A 350 -7.91 11.56 -5.31
CA GLN A 350 -7.33 12.14 -6.52
C GLN A 350 -6.67 11.10 -7.42
N LEU A 351 -5.88 10.19 -6.86
CA LEU A 351 -5.22 9.15 -7.63
C LEU A 351 -6.24 8.18 -8.25
N CYS A 352 -7.26 7.80 -7.49
CA CYS A 352 -8.35 6.95 -8.01
C CYS A 352 -9.11 7.62 -9.16
N GLU A 353 -9.32 8.92 -9.09
CA GLU A 353 -9.96 9.70 -10.17
C GLU A 353 -9.08 9.75 -11.42
N ILE A 354 -7.78 10.02 -11.29
CA ILE A 354 -6.82 9.96 -12.39
C ILE A 354 -6.84 8.58 -13.08
N CYS A 355 -6.92 7.51 -12.30
CA CYS A 355 -6.96 6.15 -12.86
C CYS A 355 -8.23 5.88 -13.67
N LYS A 356 -9.37 6.50 -13.31
CA LYS A 356 -10.62 6.36 -14.07
C LYS A 356 -10.55 6.97 -15.47
N GLU A 357 -9.60 7.88 -15.71
CA GLU A 357 -9.37 8.46 -17.04
C GLU A 357 -8.72 7.48 -18.03
N ALA A 358 -8.13 6.38 -17.54
CA ALA A 358 -7.46 5.37 -18.36
C ALA A 358 -8.05 3.96 -18.17
N PRO A 359 -9.37 3.75 -18.41
CA PRO A 359 -10.06 2.49 -18.06
C PRO A 359 -9.55 1.28 -18.84
N GLU A 360 -9.03 1.46 -20.05
CA GLU A 360 -8.49 0.36 -20.86
C GLU A 360 -7.10 -0.10 -20.37
N ALA A 361 -6.38 0.73 -19.63
CA ALA A 361 -5.07 0.38 -19.09
C ALA A 361 -5.14 -0.81 -18.12
N TRP A 362 -6.26 -0.96 -17.40
CA TRP A 362 -6.45 -2.03 -16.43
C TRP A 362 -6.70 -3.41 -17.06
N LYS A 363 -7.02 -3.43 -18.33
CA LYS A 363 -7.25 -4.67 -19.09
C LYS A 363 -5.96 -5.21 -19.71
N LYS A 364 -4.85 -4.47 -19.60
CA LYS A 364 -3.56 -4.93 -20.12
C LYS A 364 -3.07 -6.12 -19.30
N GLU A 365 -2.77 -7.20 -20.00
CA GLU A 365 -2.19 -8.41 -19.40
C GLU A 365 -0.65 -8.42 -19.48
N THR A 366 -0.08 -7.49 -20.24
CA THR A 366 1.35 -7.36 -20.45
C THR A 366 1.83 -5.93 -20.26
N ILE A 367 3.06 -5.80 -19.81
CA ILE A 367 3.74 -4.52 -19.58
C ILE A 367 4.36 -4.04 -20.90
N ASP A 368 4.13 -2.78 -21.25
CA ASP A 368 4.79 -2.11 -22.37
C ASP A 368 6.22 -1.74 -21.96
N VAL A 369 7.17 -2.63 -22.31
CA VAL A 369 8.60 -2.51 -21.95
C VAL A 369 9.20 -1.25 -22.58
N SER A 370 8.79 -0.88 -23.80
CA SER A 370 9.34 0.31 -24.47
C SER A 370 8.91 1.59 -23.79
N ARG A 371 7.65 1.67 -23.36
CA ARG A 371 7.11 2.79 -22.61
C ARG A 371 7.71 2.87 -21.22
N LEU A 372 7.85 1.72 -20.54
CA LEU A 372 8.49 1.64 -19.23
C LEU A 372 9.94 2.13 -19.27
N ARG A 373 10.70 1.80 -20.32
CA ARG A 373 12.06 2.29 -20.50
C ARG A 373 12.14 3.82 -20.58
N LYS A 374 11.27 4.44 -21.37
CA LYS A 374 11.16 5.90 -21.46
C LYS A 374 10.82 6.53 -20.11
N PHE A 375 9.88 5.93 -19.40
CA PHE A 375 9.47 6.41 -18.07
C PHE A 375 10.62 6.31 -17.07
N VAL A 376 11.41 5.23 -17.08
CA VAL A 376 12.60 5.08 -16.23
C VAL A 376 13.65 6.15 -16.53
N GLU A 377 13.86 6.49 -17.80
CA GLU A 377 14.78 7.58 -18.21
C GLU A 377 14.28 8.94 -17.67
N GLU A 378 13.01 9.20 -17.80
CA GLU A 378 12.37 10.44 -17.34
C GLU A 378 12.45 10.60 -15.81
N VAL A 379 12.05 9.58 -15.04
CA VAL A 379 12.06 9.67 -13.57
C VAL A 379 13.46 9.63 -12.98
N SER A 380 14.45 9.19 -13.74
CA SER A 380 15.87 9.17 -13.36
C SER A 380 16.61 10.46 -13.72
N SER A 381 15.95 11.39 -14.39
CA SER A 381 16.53 12.72 -14.66
C SER A 381 16.53 13.56 -13.38
N PRO A 382 17.58 14.35 -13.11
CA PRO A 382 17.62 15.30 -11.98
C PRO A 382 16.41 16.27 -11.96
N LYS A 383 15.91 16.62 -13.13
CA LYS A 383 14.71 17.45 -13.32
C LYS A 383 13.41 16.65 -13.41
N GLY A 384 13.50 15.32 -13.35
CA GLY A 384 12.34 14.44 -13.33
C GLY A 384 11.58 14.50 -12.02
N ILE A 385 10.36 13.95 -12.02
CA ILE A 385 9.41 14.03 -10.89
C ILE A 385 9.93 13.45 -9.57
N ALA A 386 10.93 12.59 -9.60
CA ALA A 386 11.58 12.01 -8.43
C ALA A 386 12.73 12.90 -7.88
N GLY A 387 13.32 13.75 -8.71
CA GLY A 387 14.48 14.57 -8.34
C GLY A 387 14.17 15.66 -7.33
N LYS A 388 15.15 15.98 -6.50
CA LYS A 388 15.05 17.10 -5.54
C LYS A 388 14.89 18.44 -6.27
N GLU A 389 15.52 18.60 -7.42
CA GLU A 389 15.47 19.80 -8.24
C GLU A 389 14.04 20.10 -8.74
N PHE A 390 13.28 19.05 -9.11
CA PHE A 390 11.90 19.19 -9.57
C PHE A 390 10.97 19.72 -8.48
N ARG A 391 11.08 19.21 -7.25
CA ARG A 391 10.19 19.61 -6.15
C ARG A 391 10.69 20.80 -5.36
N GLY A 392 11.92 21.25 -5.59
CA GLY A 392 12.58 22.25 -4.78
C GLY A 392 12.86 21.79 -3.35
N THR A 393 13.83 22.42 -2.72
CA THR A 393 14.15 22.21 -1.29
C THR A 393 13.56 23.28 -0.40
N ASN A 394 12.86 24.25 -0.96
CA ASN A 394 12.13 25.28 -0.21
C ASN A 394 10.93 24.63 0.48
N SER A 395 11.28 23.70 1.37
CA SER A 395 10.28 23.15 2.26
C SER A 395 9.85 24.25 3.21
N SER A 396 8.60 24.22 3.55
CA SER A 396 8.04 24.90 4.71
C SER A 396 8.65 24.36 6.03
N LYS A 397 9.97 24.14 6.09
CA LYS A 397 10.63 23.71 7.32
C LYS A 397 10.57 24.87 8.30
N VAL A 398 9.81 24.68 9.34
CA VAL A 398 9.81 25.56 10.50
C VAL A 398 11.15 25.37 11.20
N GLY A 399 11.91 26.47 11.40
CA GLY A 399 13.25 26.43 12.01
C GLY A 399 13.25 26.06 13.50
N THR A 400 12.09 25.88 14.10
CA THR A 400 11.90 25.49 15.50
C THR A 400 11.09 24.19 15.58
N PRO A 401 11.34 23.33 16.59
CA PRO A 401 10.48 22.19 16.85
C PRO A 401 9.04 22.65 17.05
N LEU A 402 8.12 22.05 16.31
CA LEU A 402 6.69 22.24 16.56
C LEU A 402 6.32 21.53 17.85
N SER A 403 5.51 22.17 18.71
CA SER A 403 4.88 21.51 19.83
C SER A 403 3.96 20.37 19.33
N LEU A 404 3.68 19.39 20.18
CA LEU A 404 2.65 18.42 19.89
C LEU A 404 1.33 19.17 19.66
N PHE A 405 0.77 19.01 18.47
CA PHE A 405 -0.52 19.57 18.10
C PHE A 405 -1.43 18.42 17.65
N ASP A 406 -2.72 18.65 17.74
CA ASP A 406 -3.73 17.71 17.27
C ASP A 406 -3.57 17.48 15.76
N CYS A 407 -3.67 16.26 15.31
CA CYS A 407 -3.61 15.93 13.88
C CYS A 407 -4.76 16.50 13.05
N TYR A 408 -5.78 17.02 13.70
CA TYR A 408 -6.90 17.75 13.07
C TYR A 408 -6.61 19.22 12.82
N VAL A 409 -5.60 19.78 13.47
CA VAL A 409 -5.20 21.17 13.26
C VAL A 409 -4.03 21.22 12.28
N ALA A 410 -4.18 21.95 11.19
CA ALA A 410 -3.12 22.12 10.22
C ALA A 410 -1.95 22.91 10.84
N PRO A 411 -0.69 22.46 10.66
CA PRO A 411 0.48 23.17 11.21
C PRO A 411 0.59 24.64 10.80
N CYS A 412 0.08 25.00 9.62
CA CYS A 412 0.05 26.38 9.15
C CYS A 412 -0.95 27.26 9.92
N VAL A 413 -2.03 26.67 10.44
CA VAL A 413 -2.98 27.38 11.33
C VAL A 413 -2.35 27.59 12.69
N GLU A 414 -1.74 26.54 13.24
CA GLU A 414 -1.09 26.57 14.55
C GLU A 414 0.11 27.55 14.59
N ALA A 415 0.93 27.55 13.54
CA ALA A 415 2.07 28.46 13.41
C ALA A 415 1.67 29.92 13.05
N CYS A 416 0.44 30.15 12.68
CA CYS A 416 -0.04 31.51 12.35
C CYS A 416 -0.34 32.28 13.64
N PRO A 417 0.25 33.46 13.86
CA PRO A 417 0.04 34.26 15.07
C PRO A 417 -1.43 34.64 15.33
N ILE A 418 -2.25 34.62 14.31
CA ILE A 418 -3.69 34.95 14.37
C ILE A 418 -4.57 33.75 14.05
N HIS A 419 -4.00 32.55 14.00
CA HIS A 419 -4.70 31.28 13.73
C HIS A 419 -5.63 31.31 12.50
N GLN A 420 -5.16 31.92 11.42
CA GLN A 420 -5.95 31.99 10.18
C GLN A 420 -6.33 30.59 9.66
N PRO A 421 -7.56 30.40 9.16
CA PRO A 421 -8.04 29.12 8.61
C PRO A 421 -7.44 28.87 7.20
N ILE A 422 -6.11 28.73 7.14
CA ILE A 422 -5.34 28.63 5.89
C ILE A 422 -5.81 27.51 4.97
N PRO A 423 -6.06 26.27 5.45
CA PRO A 423 -6.55 25.21 4.58
C PRO A 423 -7.90 25.53 3.93
N GLU A 424 -8.79 26.22 4.64
CA GLU A 424 -10.14 26.53 4.16
C GLU A 424 -10.09 27.56 3.03
N TYR A 425 -9.38 28.67 3.18
CA TYR A 425 -9.31 29.65 2.10
C TYR A 425 -8.50 29.15 0.90
N VAL A 426 -7.52 28.28 1.11
CA VAL A 426 -6.81 27.61 0.00
C VAL A 426 -7.72 26.65 -0.75
N ALA A 427 -8.55 25.88 -0.05
CA ALA A 427 -9.55 25.00 -0.66
C ALA A 427 -10.57 25.82 -1.49
N LEU A 428 -11.15 26.86 -0.91
CA LEU A 428 -12.08 27.78 -1.59
C LEU A 428 -11.46 28.40 -2.84
N ALA A 429 -10.19 28.82 -2.76
CA ALA A 429 -9.48 29.34 -3.93
C ALA A 429 -9.28 28.28 -5.01
N GLY A 430 -8.97 27.03 -4.61
CA GLY A 430 -8.87 25.89 -5.54
C GLY A 430 -10.18 25.55 -6.23
N GLU A 431 -11.32 25.79 -5.58
CA GLU A 431 -12.67 25.66 -6.14
C GLU A 431 -13.10 26.85 -7.02
N GLY A 432 -12.26 27.89 -7.14
CA GLY A 432 -12.59 29.12 -7.85
C GLY A 432 -13.48 30.10 -7.07
N ARG A 433 -13.79 29.81 -5.80
CA ARG A 433 -14.62 30.63 -4.88
C ARG A 433 -13.81 31.75 -4.23
N LEU A 434 -13.17 32.58 -5.08
CA LEU A 434 -12.19 33.56 -4.63
C LEU A 434 -12.76 34.63 -3.68
N ALA A 435 -14.00 35.05 -3.89
CA ALA A 435 -14.66 36.05 -3.01
C ALA A 435 -14.86 35.48 -1.59
N GLU A 436 -15.23 34.23 -1.46
CA GLU A 436 -15.42 33.56 -0.18
C GLU A 436 -14.07 33.30 0.51
N ALA A 437 -13.05 32.88 -0.26
CA ALA A 437 -11.69 32.74 0.26
C ALA A 437 -11.16 34.06 0.82
N LEU A 438 -11.38 35.17 0.09
CA LEU A 438 -10.99 36.49 0.53
C LEU A 438 -11.75 36.95 1.78
N SER A 439 -13.05 36.71 1.83
CA SER A 439 -13.87 37.03 3.01
C SER A 439 -13.35 36.32 4.27
N LEU A 440 -12.96 35.04 4.12
CA LEU A 440 -12.41 34.24 5.22
C LEU A 440 -11.08 34.75 5.76
N ILE A 441 -10.27 35.42 4.91
CA ILE A 441 -9.01 36.04 5.34
C ILE A 441 -9.22 37.33 6.16
N TYR A 442 -10.32 38.02 5.92
CA TYR A 442 -10.61 39.33 6.59
C TYR A 442 -11.55 39.19 7.81
N THR A 443 -11.99 37.98 8.16
CA THR A 443 -12.75 37.73 9.38
C THR A 443 -11.85 37.21 10.49
#